data_7f24fd3a62731c6a9c5598c3cf359f4f
#
_entry.id   7f24fd3a62731c6a9c5598c3cf359f4f
#
_cell.length_a   1.000
_cell.length_b   1.000
_cell.length_c   1.000
_cell.angle_alpha   90.00
_cell.angle_beta   90.00
_cell.angle_gamma   90.00
#
_symmetry.space_group_name_H-M   'P 1'
#
loop_
_entity.id
_entity.type
_entity.pdbx_description
1 polymer ?
#
loop_
_entity_poly.entity_id
_entity_poly.type
_entity_poly.pdbx_seq_one_letter_code
_entity_poly.pdbx_strand_id
1 'polypeptide(L)'
;MKKIILICFCILQSIVYSQGAKLKTYLDTKQFYAPNVGNYLEVYMQFVSYSVVYKNDGNGLRSKVLISVEISDSSKSVYSDRYVLESPEAIDSIQDDFYEVLRVQLNPGKYSLKINLLDVNKEDSEISGILPISIEDFSINTKISDVLVAEYAYPSDQQTNFDKSGYHIIPMLSSFYGTESKTLPIYLELYGTEKILDSTFQLSHRIIDMKDATEVPGFTRTTNIYKSTVVPVFETINLEELRTGNYQIEYRLTTNASEILAIQTYDFERSNENNDMFTMENLLLDPAFQSSIPTDSVLYFLESLIPISKPAEIRNIIETLKSKNSDEARKHIQGYWAVSTPSKPYESWLKYKAQVLFVQKIYGNNFQEGFETDRGRVYLKYGSPNQVNARESSPTEYPYEIWTYNKIGVYSNKRFVFYNPDLVNNAYRLLHSDMIGELKNPAWPQILAKRNTYNGNVDNPNQNNINHWGGDSNDLFRQY
;
A
#
# COMPACT_ATOMS: atom_id res chain seq x y z
N MET A 1 54.76 -55.08 -6.73
CA MET A 1 53.43 -55.08 -6.09
C MET A 1 52.90 -53.64 -6.12
N LYS A 2 52.05 -53.34 -7.12
CA LYS A 2 51.39 -52.02 -7.28
C LYS A 2 50.09 -52.05 -6.50
N LYS A 3 49.94 -51.17 -5.50
CA LYS A 3 48.69 -50.97 -4.78
C LYS A 3 47.82 -49.99 -5.58
N ILE A 4 46.68 -50.47 -6.05
CA ILE A 4 45.62 -49.66 -6.68
C ILE A 4 44.76 -49.10 -5.54
N ILE A 5 44.76 -47.79 -5.41
CA ILE A 5 43.84 -47.06 -4.49
C ILE A 5 42.61 -46.76 -5.27
N LEU A 6 41.50 -47.40 -4.91
CA LEU A 6 40.15 -47.14 -5.44
C LEU A 6 39.57 -45.94 -4.71
N ILE A 7 39.50 -44.76 -5.39
CA ILE A 7 38.84 -43.58 -4.84
C ILE A 7 37.34 -43.69 -5.20
N CYS A 8 36.54 -43.98 -4.16
CA CYS A 8 35.08 -43.98 -4.28
C CYS A 8 34.60 -42.54 -4.26
N PHE A 9 34.16 -42.05 -5.45
CA PHE A 9 33.59 -40.71 -5.59
C PHE A 9 32.10 -40.78 -5.20
N CYS A 10 31.78 -40.47 -3.94
CA CYS A 10 30.40 -40.28 -3.50
C CYS A 10 29.87 -38.97 -4.11
N ILE A 11 29.10 -39.08 -5.17
CA ILE A 11 28.29 -37.98 -5.70
C ILE A 11 27.13 -37.75 -4.71
N LEU A 12 27.26 -36.75 -3.82
CA LEU A 12 26.17 -36.22 -3.06
C LEU A 12 25.26 -35.48 -4.07
N GLN A 13 24.19 -36.12 -4.50
CA GLN A 13 23.08 -35.42 -5.15
C GLN A 13 22.40 -34.59 -4.06
N SER A 14 22.76 -33.31 -3.97
CA SER A 14 21.95 -32.31 -3.26
C SER A 14 20.60 -32.18 -3.98
N ILE A 15 19.59 -32.82 -3.43
CA ILE A 15 18.20 -32.56 -3.81
C ILE A 15 17.91 -31.13 -3.34
N VAL A 16 18.04 -30.18 -4.26
CA VAL A 16 17.51 -28.82 -4.06
C VAL A 16 16.00 -28.96 -4.05
N TYR A 17 15.40 -29.02 -2.89
CA TYR A 17 13.98 -28.75 -2.75
C TYR A 17 13.74 -27.28 -3.13
N SER A 18 13.40 -27.05 -4.37
CA SER A 18 12.76 -25.81 -4.76
C SER A 18 11.42 -25.76 -4.01
N GLN A 19 11.35 -25.02 -2.93
CA GLN A 19 10.06 -24.59 -2.38
C GLN A 19 9.42 -23.70 -3.46
N GLY A 20 8.58 -24.29 -4.28
CA GLY A 20 7.86 -23.56 -5.33
C GLY A 20 7.18 -22.34 -4.72
N ALA A 21 7.24 -21.20 -5.39
CA ALA A 21 6.64 -19.95 -4.96
C ALA A 21 5.20 -20.20 -4.49
N LYS A 22 4.79 -19.59 -3.37
CA LYS A 22 3.40 -19.64 -2.92
C LYS A 22 2.53 -18.88 -3.92
N LEU A 23 1.27 -19.32 -4.10
CA LEU A 23 0.28 -18.59 -4.90
C LEU A 23 0.25 -17.11 -4.49
N LYS A 24 0.44 -16.21 -5.47
CA LYS A 24 0.38 -14.76 -5.29
C LYS A 24 -0.79 -14.22 -6.11
N THR A 25 -1.65 -13.47 -5.45
CA THR A 25 -2.80 -12.83 -6.05
C THR A 25 -2.95 -11.43 -5.49
N TYR A 26 -3.22 -10.47 -6.37
CA TYR A 26 -3.69 -9.15 -5.98
C TYR A 26 -5.21 -9.13 -6.10
N LEU A 27 -5.86 -8.44 -5.17
CA LEU A 27 -7.31 -8.35 -5.09
C LEU A 27 -7.71 -6.91 -4.81
N ASP A 28 -8.67 -6.42 -5.59
CA ASP A 28 -9.31 -5.13 -5.38
C ASP A 28 -10.82 -5.23 -5.57
N THR A 29 -11.58 -4.31 -4.99
CA THR A 29 -13.04 -4.27 -5.09
C THR A 29 -13.50 -2.88 -5.47
N LYS A 30 -14.43 -2.79 -6.42
CA LYS A 30 -15.04 -1.53 -6.85
C LYS A 30 -16.55 -1.64 -6.86
N GLN A 31 -17.22 -0.55 -6.52
CA GLN A 31 -18.67 -0.46 -6.46
C GLN A 31 -19.19 0.38 -7.62
N PHE A 32 -20.23 -0.14 -8.25
CA PHE A 32 -20.92 0.48 -9.36
C PHE A 32 -22.42 0.32 -9.22
N TYR A 33 -23.15 1.01 -10.11
CA TYR A 33 -24.60 0.96 -10.16
C TYR A 33 -25.10 0.85 -11.59
N ALA A 34 -26.07 -0.03 -11.82
CA ALA A 34 -26.79 -0.12 -13.07
C ALA A 34 -28.28 0.12 -12.82
N PRO A 35 -28.96 1.03 -13.55
CA PRO A 35 -30.34 1.43 -13.28
C PRO A 35 -31.34 0.27 -13.21
N ASN A 36 -31.12 -0.80 -13.98
CA ASN A 36 -32.02 -1.95 -14.06
C ASN A 36 -31.60 -3.14 -13.15
N VAL A 37 -30.41 -3.04 -12.51
CA VAL A 37 -29.83 -4.10 -11.68
C VAL A 37 -29.72 -3.67 -10.23
N GLY A 38 -29.39 -2.40 -9.98
CA GLY A 38 -29.06 -1.85 -8.66
C GLY A 38 -27.56 -1.72 -8.43
N ASN A 39 -27.17 -1.63 -7.15
CA ASN A 39 -25.76 -1.59 -6.78
C ASN A 39 -25.12 -2.96 -6.99
N TYR A 40 -23.89 -2.96 -7.48
CA TYR A 40 -23.11 -4.18 -7.61
C TYR A 40 -21.65 -3.96 -7.24
N LEU A 41 -21.05 -5.02 -6.73
CA LEU A 41 -19.63 -5.10 -6.42
C LEU A 41 -18.90 -5.81 -7.55
N GLU A 42 -17.80 -5.25 -8.01
CA GLU A 42 -16.83 -5.97 -8.82
C GLU A 42 -15.64 -6.36 -7.94
N VAL A 43 -15.30 -7.64 -7.96
CA VAL A 43 -14.13 -8.19 -7.30
C VAL A 43 -13.13 -8.54 -8.38
N TYR A 44 -12.03 -7.82 -8.41
CA TYR A 44 -10.94 -8.00 -9.35
C TYR A 44 -9.85 -8.85 -8.73
N MET A 45 -9.37 -9.83 -9.46
CA MET A 45 -8.29 -10.72 -9.05
C MET A 45 -7.25 -10.81 -10.15
N GLN A 46 -5.97 -10.57 -9.80
CA GLN A 46 -4.81 -10.76 -10.67
C GLN A 46 -3.97 -11.89 -10.12
N PHE A 47 -3.73 -12.90 -10.93
CA PHE A 47 -2.90 -14.05 -10.60
C PHE A 47 -1.53 -13.89 -11.21
N VAL A 48 -0.50 -13.90 -10.36
CA VAL A 48 0.89 -13.73 -10.80
C VAL A 48 1.38 -15.03 -11.44
N SER A 49 1.70 -14.99 -12.72
CA SER A 49 1.97 -16.14 -13.56
C SER A 49 3.06 -17.08 -13.03
N TYR A 50 4.16 -16.55 -12.49
CA TYR A 50 5.25 -17.35 -11.93
C TYR A 50 4.92 -18.04 -10.59
N SER A 51 3.78 -17.71 -9.97
CA SER A 51 3.35 -18.26 -8.69
C SER A 51 2.42 -19.47 -8.80
N VAL A 52 1.96 -19.81 -10.01
CA VAL A 52 1.09 -20.92 -10.31
C VAL A 52 1.80 -22.01 -11.09
N VAL A 53 1.28 -23.24 -11.03
CA VAL A 53 1.85 -24.39 -11.74
C VAL A 53 1.08 -24.65 -13.02
N TYR A 54 1.80 -24.61 -14.14
CA TYR A 54 1.27 -24.92 -15.48
C TYR A 54 1.41 -26.41 -15.77
N LYS A 55 0.35 -27.02 -16.29
CA LYS A 55 0.36 -28.40 -16.76
C LYS A 55 -0.24 -28.49 -18.16
N ASN A 56 0.27 -29.42 -18.96
CA ASN A 56 -0.32 -29.73 -20.25
C ASN A 56 -1.44 -30.77 -20.04
N ASP A 57 -2.67 -30.42 -20.38
CA ASP A 57 -3.86 -31.27 -20.24
C ASP A 57 -4.36 -31.79 -21.63
N GLY A 58 -3.56 -31.64 -22.67
CA GLY A 58 -3.90 -32.01 -24.04
C GLY A 58 -4.46 -30.85 -24.89
N ASN A 59 -4.82 -29.72 -24.24
CA ASN A 59 -5.31 -28.50 -24.87
C ASN A 59 -4.32 -27.32 -24.76
N GLY A 60 -3.06 -27.62 -24.45
CA GLY A 60 -2.01 -26.62 -24.22
C GLY A 60 -1.52 -26.55 -22.76
N LEU A 61 -0.55 -25.71 -22.53
CA LEU A 61 0.06 -25.51 -21.20
C LEU A 61 -0.73 -24.44 -20.43
N ARG A 62 -1.49 -24.85 -19.40
CA ARG A 62 -2.39 -23.97 -18.63
C ARG A 62 -2.24 -24.19 -17.14
N SER A 63 -2.50 -23.16 -16.37
CA SER A 63 -2.71 -23.24 -14.93
C SER A 63 -4.21 -23.22 -14.61
N LYS A 64 -4.58 -23.82 -13.47
CA LYS A 64 -5.98 -23.88 -12.99
C LYS A 64 -6.03 -23.46 -11.53
N VAL A 65 -6.80 -22.41 -11.26
CA VAL A 65 -7.01 -21.91 -9.89
C VAL A 65 -8.46 -22.14 -9.49
N LEU A 66 -8.69 -22.88 -8.43
CA LEU A 66 -9.99 -23.02 -7.81
C LEU A 66 -10.27 -21.79 -6.96
N ILE A 67 -11.32 -21.06 -7.31
CA ILE A 67 -11.79 -19.86 -6.64
C ILE A 67 -13.05 -20.21 -5.86
N SER A 68 -13.08 -19.90 -4.57
CA SER A 68 -14.28 -20.00 -3.73
C SER A 68 -14.52 -18.64 -3.10
N VAL A 69 -15.68 -18.06 -3.38
CA VAL A 69 -16.09 -16.74 -2.89
C VAL A 69 -17.34 -16.89 -2.04
N GLU A 70 -17.36 -16.23 -0.89
CA GLU A 70 -18.53 -16.11 -0.03
C GLU A 70 -18.68 -14.66 0.43
N ILE A 71 -19.86 -14.08 0.23
CA ILE A 71 -20.22 -12.77 0.77
C ILE A 71 -21.34 -12.99 1.78
N SER A 72 -21.13 -12.52 3.02
CA SER A 72 -22.07 -12.64 4.11
C SER A 72 -22.36 -11.29 4.77
N ASP A 73 -23.60 -11.09 5.17
CA ASP A 73 -23.95 -10.06 6.14
C ASP A 73 -23.76 -10.59 7.58
N SER A 74 -24.18 -9.84 8.58
CA SER A 74 -24.04 -10.24 9.99
C SER A 74 -24.81 -11.52 10.36
N SER A 75 -25.71 -12.01 9.53
CA SER A 75 -26.66 -13.07 9.84
C SER A 75 -26.60 -14.29 8.91
N LYS A 76 -26.22 -14.09 7.63
CA LYS A 76 -26.27 -15.16 6.62
C LYS A 76 -25.32 -14.89 5.45
N SER A 77 -25.02 -15.96 4.71
CA SER A 77 -24.40 -15.86 3.39
C SER A 77 -25.43 -15.33 2.39
N VAL A 78 -25.08 -14.25 1.67
CA VAL A 78 -25.92 -13.62 0.65
C VAL A 78 -25.48 -13.97 -0.77
N TYR A 79 -24.22 -14.38 -0.93
CA TYR A 79 -23.67 -14.89 -2.18
C TYR A 79 -22.60 -15.93 -1.88
N SER A 80 -22.60 -17.01 -2.65
CA SER A 80 -21.54 -18.02 -2.59
C SER A 80 -21.36 -18.64 -3.98
N ASP A 81 -20.13 -18.73 -4.42
CA ASP A 81 -19.76 -19.37 -5.69
C ASP A 81 -18.43 -20.11 -5.56
N ARG A 82 -18.26 -21.15 -6.39
CA ARG A 82 -17.04 -21.95 -6.45
C ARG A 82 -16.82 -22.47 -7.85
N TYR A 83 -15.72 -22.06 -8.47
CA TYR A 83 -15.40 -22.41 -9.86
C TYR A 83 -13.88 -22.48 -10.07
N VAL A 84 -13.49 -23.05 -11.21
CA VAL A 84 -12.09 -23.13 -11.63
C VAL A 84 -11.85 -22.10 -12.73
N LEU A 85 -10.87 -21.22 -12.50
CA LEU A 85 -10.34 -20.31 -13.51
C LEU A 85 -9.17 -21.00 -14.21
N GLU A 86 -9.19 -21.04 -15.54
CA GLU A 86 -8.07 -21.48 -16.35
C GLU A 86 -7.29 -20.26 -16.86
N SER A 87 -5.95 -20.31 -16.78
CA SER A 87 -5.10 -19.27 -17.37
C SER A 87 -5.22 -19.28 -18.90
N PRO A 88 -4.86 -18.20 -19.60
CA PRO A 88 -4.50 -18.27 -21.00
C PRO A 88 -3.45 -19.35 -21.25
N GLU A 89 -3.38 -19.85 -22.49
CA GLU A 89 -2.35 -20.80 -22.86
C GLU A 89 -0.97 -20.16 -22.79
N ALA A 90 -0.05 -20.80 -22.09
CA ALA A 90 1.34 -20.35 -22.04
C ALA A 90 2.04 -20.69 -23.37
N ILE A 91 2.50 -19.67 -24.06
CA ILE A 91 3.29 -19.79 -25.30
C ILE A 91 4.74 -19.49 -24.93
N ASP A 92 5.63 -20.43 -25.23
CA ASP A 92 7.05 -20.38 -24.87
C ASP A 92 7.30 -20.36 -23.36
N SER A 93 8.37 -19.71 -22.92
CA SER A 93 8.74 -19.60 -21.48
C SER A 93 8.24 -18.31 -20.80
N ILE A 94 7.55 -17.45 -21.53
CA ILE A 94 6.98 -16.19 -21.01
C ILE A 94 5.49 -16.41 -20.76
N GLN A 95 5.06 -16.15 -19.55
CA GLN A 95 3.68 -16.29 -19.12
C GLN A 95 3.24 -14.97 -18.53
N ASP A 96 2.19 -14.40 -19.11
CA ASP A 96 1.59 -13.17 -18.60
C ASP A 96 0.71 -13.45 -17.37
N ASP A 97 0.58 -12.48 -16.51
CA ASP A 97 -0.40 -12.50 -15.43
C ASP A 97 -1.80 -12.60 -16.03
N PHE A 98 -2.71 -13.27 -15.33
CA PHE A 98 -4.08 -13.41 -15.79
C PHE A 98 -5.07 -12.92 -14.74
N TYR A 99 -6.25 -12.53 -15.22
CA TYR A 99 -7.20 -11.76 -14.45
C TYR A 99 -8.55 -12.43 -14.40
N GLU A 100 -9.30 -12.15 -13.32
CA GLU A 100 -10.71 -12.51 -13.14
C GLU A 100 -11.48 -11.33 -12.60
N VAL A 101 -12.72 -11.18 -13.07
CA VAL A 101 -13.68 -10.19 -12.58
C VAL A 101 -14.98 -10.86 -12.23
N LEU A 102 -15.31 -10.86 -10.95
CA LEU A 102 -16.58 -11.34 -10.44
C LEU A 102 -17.51 -10.15 -10.15
N ARG A 103 -18.74 -10.18 -10.71
CA ARG A 103 -19.78 -9.16 -10.46
C ARG A 103 -20.88 -9.73 -9.58
N VAL A 104 -21.15 -9.07 -8.47
CA VAL A 104 -22.18 -9.51 -7.53
C VAL A 104 -23.11 -8.35 -7.21
N GLN A 105 -24.40 -8.51 -7.50
CA GLN A 105 -25.43 -7.57 -7.09
C GLN A 105 -25.59 -7.62 -5.57
N LEU A 106 -25.51 -6.46 -4.90
CA LEU A 106 -25.65 -6.35 -3.45
C LEU A 106 -26.50 -5.14 -3.09
N ASN A 107 -27.35 -5.29 -2.09
CA ASN A 107 -28.05 -4.15 -1.51
C ASN A 107 -27.09 -3.27 -0.70
N PRO A 108 -27.40 -1.97 -0.48
CA PRO A 108 -26.64 -1.16 0.44
C PRO A 108 -26.54 -1.79 1.83
N GLY A 109 -25.32 -1.81 2.40
CA GLY A 109 -25.09 -2.47 3.68
C GLY A 109 -23.64 -2.85 3.94
N LYS A 110 -23.41 -3.51 5.07
CA LYS A 110 -22.08 -4.00 5.47
C LYS A 110 -22.01 -5.50 5.30
N TYR A 111 -20.93 -5.95 4.67
CA TYR A 111 -20.68 -7.34 4.33
C TYR A 111 -19.25 -7.76 4.67
N SER A 112 -19.05 -9.06 4.71
CA SER A 112 -17.72 -9.70 4.76
C SER A 112 -17.55 -10.52 3.49
N LEU A 113 -16.52 -10.19 2.69
CA LEU A 113 -16.10 -10.97 1.54
C LEU A 113 -15.01 -11.94 1.98
N LYS A 114 -15.27 -13.23 1.88
CA LYS A 114 -14.30 -14.30 2.09
C LYS A 114 -13.92 -14.91 0.76
N ILE A 115 -12.62 -15.01 0.49
CA ILE A 115 -12.09 -15.62 -0.73
C ILE A 115 -11.08 -16.69 -0.32
N ASN A 116 -11.23 -17.88 -0.92
CA ASN A 116 -10.26 -18.97 -0.85
C ASN A 116 -9.80 -19.29 -2.26
N LEU A 117 -8.49 -19.37 -2.46
CA LEU A 117 -7.83 -19.64 -3.73
C LEU A 117 -6.89 -20.83 -3.59
N LEU A 118 -6.96 -21.76 -4.54
CA LEU A 118 -6.14 -22.98 -4.55
C LEU A 118 -5.62 -23.23 -5.96
N ASP A 119 -4.30 -23.32 -6.14
CA ASP A 119 -3.74 -23.85 -7.38
C ASP A 119 -3.99 -25.35 -7.45
N VAL A 120 -4.86 -25.76 -8.36
CA VAL A 120 -5.28 -27.18 -8.53
C VAL A 120 -4.10 -28.10 -8.85
N ASN A 121 -3.05 -27.54 -9.43
CA ASN A 121 -1.87 -28.28 -9.85
C ASN A 121 -0.80 -28.39 -8.74
N LYS A 122 -1.01 -27.78 -7.57
CA LYS A 122 -0.03 -27.71 -6.48
C LYS A 122 -0.69 -28.02 -5.13
N GLU A 123 -0.20 -29.04 -4.46
CA GLU A 123 -0.57 -29.34 -3.08
C GLU A 123 -0.13 -28.18 -2.14
N ASP A 124 -0.89 -27.96 -1.06
CA ASP A 124 -0.62 -26.94 -0.03
C ASP A 124 -0.49 -25.49 -0.55
N SER A 125 -1.16 -25.17 -1.66
CA SER A 125 -1.16 -23.82 -2.26
C SER A 125 -2.32 -22.95 -1.79
N GLU A 126 -3.21 -23.44 -0.94
CA GLU A 126 -4.41 -22.71 -0.53
C GLU A 126 -4.04 -21.41 0.21
N ILE A 127 -4.63 -20.32 -0.25
CA ILE A 127 -4.59 -19.02 0.42
C ILE A 127 -6.01 -18.53 0.66
N SER A 128 -6.23 -17.82 1.75
CA SER A 128 -7.55 -17.27 2.10
C SER A 128 -7.43 -15.85 2.61
N GLY A 129 -8.46 -15.04 2.33
CA GLY A 129 -8.59 -13.68 2.80
C GLY A 129 -10.02 -13.34 3.19
N ILE A 130 -10.17 -12.42 4.14
CA ILE A 130 -11.48 -11.86 4.53
C ILE A 130 -11.35 -10.34 4.47
N LEU A 131 -12.25 -9.69 3.72
CA LEU A 131 -12.31 -8.24 3.59
C LEU A 131 -13.69 -7.74 4.06
N PRO A 132 -13.72 -6.73 4.94
CA PRO A 132 -14.96 -6.01 5.23
C PRO A 132 -15.31 -5.12 4.03
N ILE A 133 -16.59 -5.14 3.62
CA ILE A 133 -17.13 -4.36 2.51
C ILE A 133 -18.31 -3.56 3.02
N SER A 134 -18.39 -2.29 2.59
CA SER A 134 -19.53 -1.43 2.82
C SER A 134 -20.09 -0.99 1.47
N ILE A 135 -21.26 -1.46 1.11
CA ILE A 135 -21.94 -1.08 -0.15
C ILE A 135 -22.73 0.19 0.07
N GLU A 136 -22.42 1.21 -0.72
CA GLU A 136 -23.13 2.49 -0.74
C GLU A 136 -24.39 2.40 -1.59
N ASP A 137 -25.36 3.27 -1.30
CA ASP A 137 -26.55 3.43 -2.14
C ASP A 137 -26.30 4.53 -3.21
N PHE A 138 -26.06 4.10 -4.43
CA PHE A 138 -25.87 4.99 -5.58
C PHE A 138 -27.19 5.45 -6.21
N SER A 139 -28.36 4.92 -5.78
CA SER A 139 -29.66 5.26 -6.34
C SER A 139 -30.26 6.56 -5.78
N ILE A 140 -29.83 6.96 -4.57
CA ILE A 140 -30.54 8.02 -3.81
C ILE A 140 -30.14 9.42 -4.24
N ASN A 141 -28.86 9.71 -4.38
CA ASN A 141 -28.31 11.04 -4.65
C ASN A 141 -27.41 11.02 -5.88
N THR A 142 -26.97 12.23 -6.30
CA THR A 142 -25.88 12.32 -7.26
C THR A 142 -24.59 11.77 -6.62
N LYS A 143 -23.97 10.81 -7.26
CA LYS A 143 -22.81 10.06 -6.75
C LYS A 143 -21.77 9.85 -7.85
N ILE A 144 -20.54 9.62 -7.44
CA ILE A 144 -19.44 9.13 -8.26
C ILE A 144 -19.16 7.69 -7.83
N SER A 145 -18.98 6.75 -8.78
CA SER A 145 -18.56 5.37 -8.48
C SER A 145 -17.18 5.32 -7.83
N ASP A 146 -16.75 4.16 -7.42
CA ASP A 146 -15.34 3.93 -7.13
C ASP A 146 -14.48 4.20 -8.37
N VAL A 147 -13.25 4.63 -8.14
CA VAL A 147 -12.26 4.90 -9.18
C VAL A 147 -11.60 3.60 -9.59
N LEU A 148 -11.78 3.20 -10.86
CA LEU A 148 -11.10 2.07 -11.47
C LEU A 148 -9.89 2.57 -12.25
N VAL A 149 -8.69 2.21 -11.83
CA VAL A 149 -7.48 2.47 -12.59
C VAL A 149 -7.21 1.30 -13.51
N ALA A 150 -6.89 1.60 -14.77
CA ALA A 150 -6.54 0.59 -15.76
C ALA A 150 -5.02 0.48 -15.92
N GLU A 151 -4.53 -0.73 -16.09
CA GLU A 151 -3.19 -0.99 -16.62
C GLU A 151 -3.14 -0.56 -18.09
N TYR A 152 -4.16 -0.98 -18.84
CA TYR A 152 -4.47 -0.48 -20.17
C TYR A 152 -5.96 -0.60 -20.48
N ALA A 153 -6.42 0.25 -21.41
CA ALA A 153 -7.78 0.20 -21.91
C ALA A 153 -7.80 0.59 -23.38
N TYR A 154 -8.72 -0.03 -24.13
CA TYR A 154 -8.94 0.27 -25.56
C TYR A 154 -10.42 0.17 -25.91
N PRO A 155 -10.89 0.90 -26.95
CA PRO A 155 -12.27 0.78 -27.41
C PRO A 155 -12.57 -0.67 -27.83
N SER A 156 -13.71 -1.20 -27.39
CA SER A 156 -14.13 -2.57 -27.67
C SER A 156 -15.65 -2.66 -27.80
N ASP A 157 -16.10 -3.40 -28.82
CA ASP A 157 -17.49 -3.80 -29.01
C ASP A 157 -17.79 -5.21 -28.50
N GLN A 158 -16.79 -5.86 -27.87
CA GLN A 158 -16.93 -7.19 -27.30
C GLN A 158 -17.74 -7.12 -26.00
N GLN A 159 -18.27 -8.26 -25.57
CA GLN A 159 -19.03 -8.39 -24.33
C GLN A 159 -18.33 -9.38 -23.39
N THR A 160 -17.12 -9.05 -22.99
CA THR A 160 -16.38 -9.80 -21.97
C THR A 160 -16.64 -9.21 -20.57
N ASN A 161 -16.21 -9.92 -19.52
CA ASN A 161 -16.28 -9.40 -18.15
C ASN A 161 -15.45 -8.13 -17.94
N PHE A 162 -14.49 -7.83 -18.83
CA PHE A 162 -13.62 -6.67 -18.76
C PHE A 162 -14.16 -5.47 -19.56
N ASP A 163 -15.28 -5.63 -20.27
CA ASP A 163 -15.83 -4.55 -21.10
C ASP A 163 -16.83 -3.71 -20.30
N LYS A 164 -16.62 -2.40 -20.34
CA LYS A 164 -17.49 -1.39 -19.71
C LYS A 164 -17.64 -0.20 -20.62
N SER A 165 -18.89 0.21 -20.90
CA SER A 165 -19.22 1.44 -21.61
C SER A 165 -18.43 1.66 -22.93
N GLY A 166 -18.19 0.58 -23.68
CA GLY A 166 -17.47 0.63 -24.97
C GLY A 166 -15.95 0.56 -24.86
N TYR A 167 -15.41 0.23 -23.69
CA TYR A 167 -13.98 0.01 -23.48
C TYR A 167 -13.72 -1.37 -22.89
N HIS A 168 -12.68 -2.03 -23.38
CA HIS A 168 -12.06 -3.16 -22.69
C HIS A 168 -11.04 -2.63 -21.70
N ILE A 169 -11.20 -2.94 -20.41
CA ILE A 169 -10.42 -2.36 -19.32
C ILE A 169 -9.75 -3.47 -18.53
N ILE A 170 -8.43 -3.57 -18.60
CA ILE A 170 -7.65 -4.44 -17.72
C ILE A 170 -7.27 -3.63 -16.47
N PRO A 171 -7.69 -4.05 -15.29
CA PRO A 171 -7.50 -3.28 -14.08
C PRO A 171 -6.04 -3.30 -13.61
N MET A 172 -5.56 -2.16 -13.12
CA MET A 172 -4.32 -2.05 -12.34
C MET A 172 -4.64 -2.25 -10.87
N LEU A 173 -4.29 -3.40 -10.31
CA LEU A 173 -4.64 -3.72 -8.91
C LEU A 173 -3.61 -3.24 -7.90
N SER A 174 -2.50 -2.66 -8.37
CA SER A 174 -1.51 -1.99 -7.53
C SER A 174 -1.82 -0.50 -7.46
N SER A 175 -1.74 0.07 -6.27
CA SER A 175 -1.75 1.53 -6.09
C SER A 175 -0.35 2.15 -6.11
N PHE A 176 0.67 1.39 -6.52
CA PHE A 176 2.05 1.86 -6.69
C PHE A 176 2.37 2.02 -8.18
N TYR A 177 2.88 3.20 -8.54
CA TYR A 177 3.24 3.56 -9.91
C TYR A 177 4.71 3.96 -9.99
N GLY A 178 5.52 3.12 -10.62
CA GLY A 178 6.96 3.35 -10.82
C GLY A 178 7.26 4.39 -11.91
N THR A 179 8.53 4.68 -12.13
CA THR A 179 9.01 5.66 -13.13
C THR A 179 8.52 5.34 -14.56
N GLU A 180 8.30 4.09 -14.86
CA GLU A 180 7.79 3.59 -16.14
C GLU A 180 6.31 3.92 -16.37
N SER A 181 5.54 4.12 -15.31
CA SER A 181 4.13 4.49 -15.36
C SER A 181 3.98 5.97 -15.67
N LYS A 182 4.00 6.32 -16.96
CA LYS A 182 3.91 7.72 -17.41
C LYS A 182 2.50 8.29 -17.32
N THR A 183 1.49 7.44 -17.40
CA THR A 183 0.09 7.83 -17.42
C THR A 183 -0.73 6.96 -16.50
N LEU A 184 -1.86 7.49 -16.06
CA LEU A 184 -2.83 6.82 -15.20
C LEU A 184 -4.19 6.84 -15.91
N PRO A 185 -4.55 5.78 -16.65
CA PRO A 185 -5.88 5.66 -17.23
C PRO A 185 -6.90 5.38 -16.14
N ILE A 186 -7.95 6.16 -16.07
CA ILE A 186 -8.99 6.10 -15.03
C ILE A 186 -10.37 5.97 -15.66
N TYR A 187 -11.15 5.06 -15.10
CA TYR A 187 -12.58 4.91 -15.37
C TYR A 187 -13.39 5.15 -14.11
N LEU A 188 -14.45 5.88 -14.21
CA LEU A 188 -15.47 6.07 -13.19
C LEU A 188 -16.84 6.35 -13.83
N GLU A 189 -17.91 6.26 -13.04
CA GLU A 189 -19.27 6.53 -13.48
C GLU A 189 -19.93 7.56 -12.57
N LEU A 190 -20.73 8.45 -13.17
CA LEU A 190 -21.54 9.44 -12.45
C LEU A 190 -23.00 9.00 -12.50
N TYR A 191 -23.66 9.06 -11.36
CA TYR A 191 -25.07 8.62 -11.20
C TYR A 191 -25.95 9.75 -10.71
N GLY A 192 -27.24 9.67 -11.04
CA GLY A 192 -28.25 10.61 -10.57
C GLY A 192 -28.11 12.01 -11.15
N THR A 193 -27.31 12.18 -12.21
CA THR A 193 -27.07 13.49 -12.82
C THR A 193 -28.30 14.02 -13.58
N GLU A 194 -29.22 13.15 -14.00
CA GLU A 194 -30.49 13.52 -14.62
C GLU A 194 -31.38 14.33 -13.66
N LYS A 195 -31.17 14.24 -12.36
CA LYS A 195 -31.90 14.97 -11.31
C LYS A 195 -31.42 16.41 -11.14
N ILE A 196 -30.28 16.78 -11.73
CA ILE A 196 -29.69 18.12 -11.65
C ILE A 196 -30.50 19.05 -12.53
N LEU A 197 -30.83 20.25 -12.03
CA LEU A 197 -31.64 21.25 -12.79
C LEU A 197 -30.94 21.73 -14.04
N ASP A 198 -29.65 21.97 -13.97
CA ASP A 198 -28.82 22.42 -15.09
C ASP A 198 -28.68 21.33 -16.15
N SER A 199 -28.52 21.73 -17.41
CA SER A 199 -28.28 20.81 -18.52
C SER A 199 -26.85 20.28 -18.53
N THR A 200 -25.91 21.01 -17.92
CA THR A 200 -24.51 20.70 -17.79
C THR A 200 -24.05 20.88 -16.33
N PHE A 201 -23.02 20.22 -15.96
CA PHE A 201 -22.33 20.32 -14.66
C PHE A 201 -20.83 20.08 -14.85
N GLN A 202 -20.05 20.28 -13.83
CA GLN A 202 -18.60 20.20 -13.92
C GLN A 202 -18.06 19.01 -13.12
N LEU A 203 -17.21 18.20 -13.77
CA LEU A 203 -16.37 17.25 -13.11
C LEU A 203 -14.94 17.79 -13.09
N SER A 204 -14.38 17.96 -11.92
CA SER A 204 -12.96 18.32 -11.76
C SER A 204 -12.21 17.24 -11.03
N HIS A 205 -10.94 17.04 -11.38
CA HIS A 205 -9.99 16.32 -10.55
C HIS A 205 -8.81 17.22 -10.17
N ARG A 206 -8.19 16.87 -9.03
CA ARG A 206 -6.91 17.44 -8.57
C ARG A 206 -6.09 16.38 -7.86
N ILE A 207 -4.78 16.56 -7.85
CA ILE A 207 -3.86 15.71 -7.07
C ILE A 207 -3.46 16.46 -5.81
N ILE A 208 -3.53 15.77 -4.68
CA ILE A 208 -3.19 16.27 -3.35
C ILE A 208 -1.97 15.49 -2.86
N ASP A 209 -0.90 16.20 -2.45
CA ASP A 209 0.23 15.59 -1.74
C ASP A 209 -0.24 15.24 -0.31
N MET A 210 -0.18 13.95 0.04
CA MET A 210 -0.69 13.45 1.31
C MET A 210 0.23 13.77 2.50
N LYS A 211 1.45 14.26 2.24
CA LYS A 211 2.40 14.65 3.28
C LYS A 211 1.94 15.90 4.04
N ASP A 212 1.42 16.88 3.33
CA ASP A 212 1.01 18.18 3.87
C ASP A 212 -0.42 18.58 3.53
N ALA A 213 -1.13 17.72 2.81
CA ALA A 213 -2.50 17.92 2.31
C ALA A 213 -2.64 19.13 1.39
N THR A 214 -1.61 19.43 0.59
CA THR A 214 -1.61 20.52 -0.39
C THR A 214 -1.90 20.02 -1.79
N GLU A 215 -2.54 20.86 -2.60
CA GLU A 215 -2.75 20.57 -4.01
C GLU A 215 -1.43 20.65 -4.78
N VAL A 216 -1.18 19.65 -5.64
CA VAL A 216 -0.02 19.63 -6.54
C VAL A 216 -0.34 20.49 -7.77
N PRO A 217 0.40 21.59 -8.00
CA PRO A 217 0.16 22.47 -9.14
C PRO A 217 0.29 21.73 -10.48
N GLY A 218 -0.57 22.10 -11.44
CA GLY A 218 -0.49 21.57 -12.82
C GLY A 218 -1.27 20.27 -13.05
N PHE A 219 -1.89 19.69 -12.02
CA PHE A 219 -2.67 18.44 -12.12
C PHE A 219 -4.17 18.63 -11.96
N THR A 220 -4.65 19.86 -11.95
CA THR A 220 -6.07 20.15 -11.85
C THR A 220 -6.67 20.30 -13.24
N ARG A 221 -7.76 19.57 -13.49
CA ARG A 221 -8.54 19.67 -14.73
C ARG A 221 -10.01 19.72 -14.40
N THR A 222 -10.76 20.54 -15.16
CA THR A 222 -12.22 20.63 -15.10
C THR A 222 -12.80 20.34 -16.47
N THR A 223 -13.83 19.51 -16.52
CA THR A 223 -14.54 19.11 -17.74
C THR A 223 -16.04 19.34 -17.56
N ASN A 224 -16.69 19.96 -18.56
CA ASN A 224 -18.13 20.08 -18.58
C ASN A 224 -18.75 18.76 -19.05
N ILE A 225 -19.72 18.29 -18.31
CA ILE A 225 -20.42 17.02 -18.53
C ILE A 225 -21.88 17.27 -18.79
N TYR A 226 -22.46 16.52 -19.72
CA TYR A 226 -23.90 16.50 -19.96
C TYR A 226 -24.59 15.46 -19.09
N LYS A 227 -25.77 15.80 -18.59
CA LYS A 227 -26.54 14.90 -17.73
C LYS A 227 -27.06 13.67 -18.46
N SER A 228 -27.01 12.53 -17.78
CA SER A 228 -27.59 11.25 -18.19
C SER A 228 -27.86 10.40 -16.96
N THR A 229 -28.62 9.34 -17.11
CA THR A 229 -28.87 8.39 -16.00
C THR A 229 -27.57 7.77 -15.47
N VAL A 230 -26.66 7.40 -16.38
CA VAL A 230 -25.29 6.99 -16.08
C VAL A 230 -24.37 7.73 -17.03
N VAL A 231 -23.36 8.38 -16.50
CA VAL A 231 -22.33 9.06 -17.30
C VAL A 231 -21.00 8.36 -17.08
N PRO A 232 -20.57 7.52 -18.02
CA PRO A 232 -19.22 6.94 -17.95
C PRO A 232 -18.19 8.01 -18.26
N VAL A 233 -17.12 8.04 -17.48
CA VAL A 233 -15.98 8.93 -17.66
C VAL A 233 -14.74 8.08 -17.80
N PHE A 234 -14.04 8.29 -18.90
CA PHE A 234 -12.72 7.71 -19.12
C PHE A 234 -11.73 8.84 -19.38
N GLU A 235 -10.70 8.94 -18.57
CA GLU A 235 -9.65 9.93 -18.74
C GLU A 235 -8.27 9.35 -18.44
N THR A 236 -7.25 10.05 -18.89
CA THR A 236 -5.86 9.67 -18.64
C THR A 236 -5.13 10.86 -18.01
N ILE A 237 -4.58 10.65 -16.82
CA ILE A 237 -3.76 11.64 -16.11
C ILE A 237 -2.31 11.40 -16.47
N ASN A 238 -1.58 12.44 -16.88
CA ASN A 238 -0.13 12.37 -17.10
C ASN A 238 0.59 12.46 -15.76
N LEU A 239 1.45 11.48 -15.44
CA LEU A 239 2.24 11.40 -14.22
C LEU A 239 3.73 11.73 -14.41
N GLU A 240 4.16 12.08 -15.63
CA GLU A 240 5.60 12.28 -15.93
C GLU A 240 6.22 13.34 -15.02
N GLU A 241 5.51 14.44 -14.76
CA GLU A 241 5.99 15.54 -13.91
C GLU A 241 5.72 15.31 -12.41
N LEU A 242 4.97 14.26 -12.05
CA LEU A 242 4.65 13.98 -10.65
C LEU A 242 5.85 13.31 -9.96
N ARG A 243 6.35 13.92 -8.90
CA ARG A 243 7.50 13.44 -8.11
C ARG A 243 7.14 12.20 -7.31
N THR A 244 8.14 11.56 -6.73
CA THR A 244 7.94 10.49 -5.75
C THR A 244 7.21 10.99 -4.52
N GLY A 245 6.17 10.28 -4.10
CA GLY A 245 5.35 10.63 -2.94
C GLY A 245 4.09 9.80 -2.83
N ASN A 246 3.35 10.03 -1.77
CA ASN A 246 2.01 9.51 -1.57
C ASN A 246 1.00 10.59 -1.95
N TYR A 247 0.08 10.25 -2.81
CA TYR A 247 -0.86 11.18 -3.40
C TYR A 247 -2.30 10.68 -3.29
N GLN A 248 -3.22 11.64 -3.35
CA GLN A 248 -4.65 11.37 -3.48
C GLN A 248 -5.18 12.13 -4.69
N ILE A 249 -5.86 11.44 -5.59
CA ILE A 249 -6.69 12.08 -6.60
C ILE A 249 -8.07 12.33 -5.98
N GLU A 250 -8.52 13.58 -6.02
CA GLU A 250 -9.84 13.95 -5.58
C GLU A 250 -10.67 14.38 -6.78
N TYR A 251 -11.76 13.67 -7.04
CA TYR A 251 -12.80 14.02 -8.00
C TYR A 251 -13.90 14.80 -7.32
N ARG A 252 -14.29 15.93 -7.90
CA ARG A 252 -15.42 16.74 -7.46
C ARG A 252 -16.41 16.92 -8.58
N LEU A 253 -17.66 16.60 -8.30
CA LEU A 253 -18.78 16.90 -9.15
C LEU A 253 -19.48 18.14 -8.61
N THR A 254 -19.63 19.20 -9.43
CA THR A 254 -20.18 20.48 -9.02
C THR A 254 -21.23 20.98 -10.01
N THR A 255 -22.18 21.75 -9.50
CA THR A 255 -23.07 22.57 -10.37
C THR A 255 -22.28 23.69 -11.02
N ASN A 256 -22.88 24.35 -12.01
CA ASN A 256 -22.32 25.57 -12.62
C ASN A 256 -22.17 26.74 -11.62
N ALA A 257 -22.90 26.69 -10.51
CA ALA A 257 -22.79 27.64 -9.38
C ALA A 257 -21.70 27.20 -8.35
N SER A 258 -20.88 26.20 -8.67
CA SER A 258 -19.82 25.66 -7.81
C SER A 258 -20.31 24.97 -6.51
N GLU A 259 -21.59 24.59 -6.46
CA GLU A 259 -22.10 23.74 -5.38
C GLU A 259 -21.60 22.31 -5.55
N ILE A 260 -21.02 21.71 -4.50
CA ILE A 260 -20.48 20.35 -4.53
C ILE A 260 -21.63 19.35 -4.40
N LEU A 261 -21.78 18.49 -5.42
CA LEU A 261 -22.78 17.41 -5.46
C LEU A 261 -22.22 16.09 -4.95
N ALA A 262 -20.97 15.76 -5.31
CA ALA A 262 -20.31 14.54 -4.88
C ALA A 262 -18.78 14.72 -4.88
N ILE A 263 -18.12 13.95 -4.05
CA ILE A 263 -16.65 13.83 -4.02
C ILE A 263 -16.30 12.35 -4.00
N GLN A 264 -15.25 11.96 -4.76
CA GLN A 264 -14.65 10.63 -4.72
C GLN A 264 -13.14 10.77 -4.71
N THR A 265 -12.46 9.89 -4.00
CA THR A 265 -11.01 9.94 -3.85
C THR A 265 -10.35 8.60 -4.21
N TYR A 266 -9.11 8.67 -4.67
CA TYR A 266 -8.25 7.52 -4.91
C TYR A 266 -6.84 7.80 -4.43
N ASP A 267 -6.32 6.95 -3.53
CA ASP A 267 -4.99 7.08 -2.94
C ASP A 267 -3.99 6.23 -3.71
N PHE A 268 -2.81 6.79 -3.99
CA PHE A 268 -1.75 6.07 -4.68
C PHE A 268 -0.35 6.54 -4.26
N GLU A 269 0.62 5.67 -4.50
CA GLU A 269 2.04 5.93 -4.30
C GLU A 269 2.74 6.06 -5.67
N ARG A 270 3.54 7.10 -5.84
CA ARG A 270 4.36 7.37 -7.01
C ARG A 270 5.84 7.25 -6.69
N SER A 271 6.60 6.54 -7.54
CA SER A 271 8.06 6.60 -7.58
C SER A 271 8.50 7.14 -8.93
N ASN A 272 9.16 8.30 -8.97
CA ASN A 272 9.62 8.94 -10.19
C ASN A 272 11.07 9.44 -10.05
N GLU A 273 11.99 8.51 -10.26
CA GLU A 273 13.42 8.76 -10.09
C GLU A 273 13.95 9.88 -10.99
N ASN A 274 13.35 10.07 -12.15
CA ASN A 274 13.79 11.10 -13.11
C ASN A 274 13.52 12.53 -12.61
N ASN A 275 12.44 12.72 -11.85
CA ASN A 275 12.06 14.06 -11.35
C ASN A 275 12.52 14.31 -9.90
N ASP A 276 13.06 13.28 -9.24
CA ASP A 276 13.52 13.39 -7.87
C ASP A 276 15.02 13.77 -7.78
N MET A 277 15.73 13.76 -8.90
CA MET A 277 17.16 14.05 -8.91
C MET A 277 17.43 15.51 -8.55
N PHE A 278 18.05 15.67 -7.41
CA PHE A 278 18.58 16.94 -6.95
C PHE A 278 19.97 17.17 -7.57
N THR A 279 20.15 18.25 -8.34
CA THR A 279 21.45 18.60 -8.95
C THR A 279 22.25 19.45 -7.97
N MET A 280 23.22 18.86 -7.29
CA MET A 280 24.09 19.55 -6.32
C MET A 280 25.20 20.40 -6.98
N GLU A 281 25.43 20.27 -8.28
CA GLU A 281 26.58 20.82 -8.98
C GLU A 281 26.69 22.34 -8.84
N ASN A 282 25.60 23.09 -8.75
CA ASN A 282 25.57 24.54 -8.69
C ASN A 282 25.16 25.13 -7.33
N LEU A 283 25.01 24.29 -6.29
CA LEU A 283 24.59 24.77 -4.98
C LEU A 283 25.76 25.39 -4.22
N LEU A 284 25.69 26.69 -3.94
CA LEU A 284 26.59 27.34 -3.00
C LEU A 284 26.19 27.04 -1.57
N LEU A 285 27.14 26.61 -0.74
CA LEU A 285 26.89 26.30 0.65
C LEU A 285 26.60 27.60 1.43
N ASP A 286 25.39 27.65 2.02
CA ASP A 286 24.99 28.79 2.85
C ASP A 286 25.78 28.77 4.18
N PRO A 287 26.34 29.91 4.61
CA PRO A 287 27.07 30.03 5.88
C PRO A 287 26.29 29.58 7.10
N ALA A 288 24.96 29.71 7.11
CA ALA A 288 24.09 29.24 8.19
C ALA A 288 24.10 27.73 8.29
N PHE A 289 23.94 27.00 7.15
CA PHE A 289 24.06 25.54 7.13
C PHE A 289 25.47 25.10 7.50
N GLN A 290 26.50 25.78 6.99
CA GLN A 290 27.89 25.48 7.32
C GLN A 290 28.19 25.58 8.82
N SER A 291 27.71 26.62 9.47
CA SER A 291 27.93 26.84 10.92
C SER A 291 27.08 25.93 11.81
N SER A 292 25.88 25.55 11.35
CA SER A 292 24.95 24.73 12.13
C SER A 292 25.26 23.24 12.12
N ILE A 293 26.12 22.77 11.18
CA ILE A 293 26.44 21.34 11.02
C ILE A 293 27.93 21.12 11.24
N PRO A 294 28.37 20.67 12.44
CA PRO A 294 29.76 20.38 12.72
C PRO A 294 30.31 19.28 11.82
N THR A 295 31.60 19.36 11.52
CA THR A 295 32.26 18.43 10.58
C THR A 295 32.28 16.99 11.08
N ASP A 296 32.40 16.79 12.37
CA ASP A 296 32.43 15.47 13.04
C ASP A 296 31.08 14.74 13.05
N SER A 297 29.98 15.47 12.89
CA SER A 297 28.62 14.94 12.94
C SER A 297 27.83 15.11 11.62
N VAL A 298 28.44 15.68 10.58
CA VAL A 298 27.73 15.94 9.32
C VAL A 298 27.22 14.67 8.65
N LEU A 299 28.03 13.60 8.64
CA LEU A 299 27.62 12.32 8.04
C LEU A 299 26.48 11.68 8.83
N TYR A 300 26.50 11.76 10.16
CA TYR A 300 25.40 11.35 11.04
C TYR A 300 24.08 12.08 10.67
N PHE A 301 24.13 13.40 10.51
CA PHE A 301 22.94 14.15 10.14
C PHE A 301 22.49 13.90 8.70
N LEU A 302 23.41 13.64 7.76
CA LEU A 302 23.04 13.24 6.42
C LEU A 302 22.36 11.89 6.42
N GLU A 303 22.88 10.90 7.14
CA GLU A 303 22.29 9.57 7.27
C GLU A 303 20.91 9.62 7.94
N SER A 304 20.72 10.49 8.93
CA SER A 304 19.44 10.70 9.59
C SER A 304 18.31 11.16 8.67
N LEU A 305 18.59 11.64 7.45
CA LEU A 305 17.58 11.99 6.46
C LEU A 305 16.93 10.75 5.80
N ILE A 306 17.57 9.57 5.84
CA ILE A 306 17.06 8.35 5.20
C ILE A 306 15.61 8.04 5.54
N PRO A 307 15.16 8.09 6.82
CA PRO A 307 13.77 7.79 7.18
C PRO A 307 12.71 8.68 6.54
N ILE A 308 13.08 9.90 6.14
CA ILE A 308 12.15 10.88 5.56
C ILE A 308 12.40 11.13 4.07
N SER A 309 13.39 10.46 3.50
CA SER A 309 13.79 10.61 2.10
C SER A 309 13.07 9.64 1.19
N LYS A 310 12.91 10.03 -0.07
CA LYS A 310 12.37 9.20 -1.14
C LYS A 310 13.43 8.20 -1.63
N PRO A 311 13.05 7.08 -2.30
CA PRO A 311 14.01 6.06 -2.74
C PRO A 311 15.17 6.59 -3.57
N ALA A 312 14.92 7.54 -4.48
CA ALA A 312 15.99 8.18 -5.29
C ALA A 312 16.95 9.00 -4.44
N GLU A 313 16.42 9.77 -3.47
CA GLU A 313 17.22 10.57 -2.54
C GLU A 313 18.10 9.70 -1.65
N ILE A 314 17.57 8.54 -1.20
CA ILE A 314 18.33 7.57 -0.37
C ILE A 314 19.60 7.10 -1.12
N ARG A 315 19.50 6.81 -2.43
CA ARG A 315 20.67 6.41 -3.20
C ARG A 315 21.74 7.51 -3.24
N ASN A 316 21.32 8.75 -3.47
CA ASN A 316 22.22 9.91 -3.49
C ASN A 316 22.83 10.15 -2.09
N ILE A 317 22.06 9.99 -1.02
CA ILE A 317 22.57 10.06 0.36
C ILE A 317 23.66 9.00 0.57
N ILE A 318 23.40 7.74 0.17
CA ILE A 318 24.37 6.64 0.32
C ILE A 318 25.67 6.93 -0.46
N GLU A 319 25.56 7.48 -1.66
CA GLU A 319 26.75 7.86 -2.45
C GLU A 319 27.56 8.99 -1.78
N THR A 320 26.89 10.02 -1.29
CA THR A 320 27.53 11.09 -0.54
C THR A 320 28.17 10.61 0.76
N LEU A 321 27.54 9.67 1.46
CA LEU A 321 28.12 9.02 2.65
C LEU A 321 29.39 8.24 2.32
N LYS A 322 29.45 7.57 1.16
CA LYS A 322 30.63 6.83 0.69
C LYS A 322 31.80 7.76 0.36
N SER A 323 31.54 8.96 -0.16
CA SER A 323 32.57 9.94 -0.47
C SER A 323 33.26 10.49 0.78
N LYS A 324 32.61 10.44 1.93
CA LYS A 324 33.07 11.02 3.22
C LYS A 324 33.45 12.50 3.14
N ASN A 325 32.95 13.21 2.14
CA ASN A 325 33.20 14.63 1.95
C ASN A 325 32.21 15.45 2.78
N SER A 326 32.73 16.15 3.79
CA SER A 326 31.91 16.92 4.72
C SER A 326 31.18 18.10 4.07
N ASP A 327 31.77 18.75 3.09
CA ASP A 327 31.16 19.89 2.42
C ASP A 327 30.10 19.45 1.42
N GLU A 328 30.32 18.34 0.75
CA GLU A 328 29.32 17.68 -0.09
C GLU A 328 28.11 17.22 0.75
N ALA A 329 28.36 16.62 1.90
CA ALA A 329 27.31 16.22 2.84
C ALA A 329 26.48 17.41 3.36
N ARG A 330 27.13 18.56 3.67
CA ARG A 330 26.41 19.78 4.05
C ARG A 330 25.58 20.34 2.91
N LYS A 331 26.12 20.38 1.69
CA LYS A 331 25.38 20.79 0.49
C LYS A 331 24.18 19.88 0.26
N HIS A 332 24.33 18.58 0.48
CA HIS A 332 23.23 17.62 0.35
C HIS A 332 22.11 17.92 1.36
N ILE A 333 22.45 18.11 2.64
CA ILE A 333 21.47 18.48 3.66
C ILE A 333 20.78 19.81 3.30
N GLN A 334 21.54 20.84 2.92
CA GLN A 334 20.96 22.11 2.49
C GLN A 334 20.02 21.94 1.30
N GLY A 335 20.43 21.18 0.29
CA GLY A 335 19.64 20.93 -0.91
C GLY A 335 18.38 20.17 -0.65
N TYR A 336 18.44 19.15 0.23
CA TYR A 336 17.25 18.42 0.67
C TYR A 336 16.17 19.37 1.22
N TRP A 337 16.57 20.30 2.10
CA TRP A 337 15.63 21.25 2.70
C TRP A 337 15.22 22.37 1.75
N ALA A 338 16.08 22.77 0.83
CA ALA A 338 15.73 23.74 -0.21
C ALA A 338 14.63 23.20 -1.16
N VAL A 339 14.64 21.89 -1.41
CA VAL A 339 13.58 21.23 -2.20
C VAL A 339 12.34 20.92 -1.37
N SER A 340 12.53 20.39 -0.15
CA SER A 340 11.40 19.94 0.69
C SER A 340 10.60 21.07 1.30
N THR A 341 11.23 22.21 1.61
CA THR A 341 10.59 23.40 2.22
C THR A 341 11.21 24.68 1.69
N PRO A 342 10.96 25.04 0.42
CA PRO A 342 11.65 26.15 -0.26
C PRO A 342 11.51 27.51 0.43
N SER A 343 10.40 27.74 1.12
CA SER A 343 10.15 29.01 1.83
C SER A 343 10.98 29.20 3.09
N LYS A 344 11.37 28.09 3.76
CA LYS A 344 12.06 28.13 5.07
C LYS A 344 13.03 26.95 5.26
N PRO A 345 13.98 26.74 4.35
CA PRO A 345 14.85 25.56 4.36
C PRO A 345 15.67 25.44 5.64
N TYR A 346 16.28 26.53 6.10
CA TYR A 346 17.14 26.54 7.28
C TYR A 346 16.35 26.32 8.60
N GLU A 347 15.18 26.94 8.73
CA GLU A 347 14.32 26.75 9.92
C GLU A 347 13.84 25.29 10.01
N SER A 348 13.47 24.71 8.86
CA SER A 348 13.05 23.30 8.78
C SER A 348 14.19 22.34 9.13
N TRP A 349 15.40 22.63 8.67
CA TRP A 349 16.59 21.90 9.07
C TRP A 349 16.81 21.95 10.59
N LEU A 350 16.79 23.13 11.21
CA LEU A 350 16.99 23.25 12.65
C LEU A 350 15.97 22.49 13.46
N LYS A 351 14.69 22.54 13.04
CA LYS A 351 13.61 21.78 13.65
C LYS A 351 13.85 20.29 13.54
N TYR A 352 14.22 19.82 12.36
CA TYR A 352 14.52 18.41 12.13
C TYR A 352 15.74 17.93 12.91
N LYS A 353 16.81 18.71 12.93
CA LYS A 353 18.01 18.45 13.73
C LYS A 353 17.65 18.23 15.21
N ALA A 354 16.80 19.08 15.76
CA ALA A 354 16.32 18.92 17.13
C ALA A 354 15.56 17.60 17.35
N GLN A 355 14.74 17.20 16.37
CA GLN A 355 14.04 15.92 16.42
C GLN A 355 14.99 14.71 16.33
N VAL A 356 16.01 14.78 15.48
CA VAL A 356 17.06 13.73 15.37
C VAL A 356 17.78 13.54 16.71
N LEU A 357 18.18 14.63 17.34
CA LEU A 357 18.85 14.59 18.64
C LEU A 357 17.93 14.06 19.74
N PHE A 358 16.65 14.43 19.72
CA PHE A 358 15.64 13.88 20.62
C PHE A 358 15.47 12.38 20.44
N VAL A 359 15.31 11.94 19.18
CA VAL A 359 15.15 10.52 18.82
C VAL A 359 16.38 9.72 19.23
N GLN A 360 17.58 10.27 19.05
CA GLN A 360 18.82 9.65 19.50
C GLN A 360 18.81 9.40 21.01
N LYS A 361 18.43 10.41 21.78
CA LYS A 361 18.39 10.33 23.24
C LYS A 361 17.38 9.31 23.77
N ILE A 362 16.23 9.17 23.12
CA ILE A 362 15.10 8.37 23.63
C ILE A 362 15.12 6.94 23.07
N TYR A 363 15.49 6.76 21.80
CA TYR A 363 15.36 5.48 21.11
C TYR A 363 16.70 4.88 20.69
N GLY A 364 17.80 5.64 20.67
CA GLY A 364 19.13 5.12 20.40
C GLY A 364 19.55 4.09 21.44
N ASN A 365 20.34 3.12 21.00
CA ASN A 365 20.91 2.07 21.85
C ASN A 365 22.36 1.78 21.45
N ASN A 366 23.02 0.80 22.08
CA ASN A 366 24.42 0.48 21.81
C ASN A 366 24.68 -0.16 20.42
N PHE A 367 23.62 -0.48 19.66
CA PHE A 367 23.69 -1.19 18.38
C PHE A 367 23.14 -0.40 17.22
N GLN A 368 22.27 0.59 17.49
CA GLN A 368 21.56 1.37 16.48
C GLN A 368 21.47 2.83 16.92
N GLU A 369 21.68 3.71 15.96
CA GLU A 369 21.36 5.13 16.13
C GLU A 369 19.84 5.30 16.29
N GLY A 370 19.43 6.40 16.94
CA GLY A 370 18.03 6.62 17.23
C GLY A 370 17.13 6.62 15.98
N PHE A 371 17.61 7.21 14.88
CA PHE A 371 16.88 7.26 13.61
C PHE A 371 16.81 5.92 12.86
N GLU A 372 17.70 4.95 13.18
CA GLU A 372 17.69 3.61 12.61
C GLU A 372 16.66 2.69 13.32
N THR A 373 16.27 3.04 14.54
CA THR A 373 15.23 2.27 15.25
C THR A 373 13.87 2.48 14.62
N ASP A 374 13.00 1.47 14.65
CA ASP A 374 11.66 1.60 14.08
C ASP A 374 10.84 2.73 14.72
N ARG A 375 10.96 2.93 16.05
CA ARG A 375 10.31 4.05 16.75
C ARG A 375 10.86 5.39 16.30
N GLY A 376 12.18 5.52 16.20
CA GLY A 376 12.81 6.76 15.74
C GLY A 376 12.47 7.07 14.29
N ARG A 377 12.50 6.07 13.42
CA ARG A 377 12.08 6.18 12.02
C ARG A 377 10.65 6.70 11.89
N VAL A 378 9.71 6.09 12.59
CA VAL A 378 8.31 6.50 12.59
C VAL A 378 8.14 7.92 13.16
N TYR A 379 8.84 8.24 14.25
CA TYR A 379 8.82 9.58 14.84
C TYR A 379 9.34 10.65 13.86
N LEU A 380 10.46 10.41 13.18
CA LEU A 380 11.02 11.36 12.24
C LEU A 380 10.15 11.53 10.99
N LYS A 381 9.51 10.45 10.54
CA LYS A 381 8.65 10.45 9.34
C LYS A 381 7.28 11.09 9.56
N TYR A 382 6.67 10.84 10.71
CA TYR A 382 5.28 11.23 10.98
C TYR A 382 5.10 12.22 12.13
N GLY A 383 6.20 12.58 12.80
CA GLY A 383 6.19 13.45 13.95
C GLY A 383 5.87 12.72 15.27
N SER A 384 5.63 13.50 16.32
CA SER A 384 5.25 12.98 17.64
C SER A 384 3.84 12.35 17.58
N PRO A 385 3.64 11.15 18.14
CA PRO A 385 2.30 10.59 18.30
C PRO A 385 1.46 11.45 19.25
N ASN A 386 0.15 11.44 19.05
CA ASN A 386 -0.79 12.13 19.96
C ASN A 386 -0.93 11.37 21.28
N GLN A 387 -0.84 10.03 21.22
CA GLN A 387 -0.93 9.17 22.39
C GLN A 387 -0.01 7.97 22.26
N VAL A 388 0.61 7.56 23.37
CA VAL A 388 1.41 6.35 23.50
C VAL A 388 0.80 5.49 24.61
N ASN A 389 0.34 4.30 24.27
CA ASN A 389 -0.09 3.29 25.21
C ASN A 389 1.01 2.24 25.34
N ALA A 390 1.78 2.26 26.40
CA ALA A 390 2.88 1.34 26.65
C ALA A 390 2.51 0.26 27.66
N ARG A 391 2.95 -0.97 27.39
CA ARG A 391 2.92 -2.11 28.32
C ARG A 391 4.31 -2.72 28.39
N GLU A 392 5.08 -2.30 29.39
CA GLU A 392 6.45 -2.76 29.59
C GLU A 392 6.52 -4.16 30.21
N SER A 393 5.48 -4.54 30.94
CA SER A 393 5.39 -5.84 31.60
C SER A 393 3.99 -6.42 31.47
N SER A 394 3.91 -7.57 30.82
CA SER A 394 2.70 -8.40 30.76
C SER A 394 3.11 -9.85 31.02
N PRO A 395 2.33 -10.64 31.75
CA PRO A 395 2.64 -12.05 31.94
C PRO A 395 2.51 -12.88 30.67
N THR A 396 1.76 -12.41 29.69
CA THR A 396 1.34 -13.19 28.52
C THR A 396 1.71 -12.59 27.19
N GLU A 397 2.03 -11.30 27.13
CA GLU A 397 2.39 -10.59 25.91
C GLU A 397 3.84 -10.09 26.00
N TYR A 398 4.50 -9.95 24.85
CA TYR A 398 5.77 -9.22 24.78
C TYR A 398 5.55 -7.75 25.18
N PRO A 399 6.55 -7.07 25.75
CA PRO A 399 6.48 -5.62 25.93
C PRO A 399 6.12 -4.94 24.61
N TYR A 400 5.16 -4.01 24.64
CA TYR A 400 4.70 -3.34 23.44
C TYR A 400 4.30 -1.88 23.70
N GLU A 401 4.29 -1.10 22.64
CA GLU A 401 3.76 0.27 22.57
C GLU A 401 2.78 0.39 21.42
N ILE A 402 1.65 1.04 21.64
CA ILE A 402 0.71 1.44 20.58
C ILE A 402 0.74 2.97 20.51
N TRP A 403 1.22 3.47 19.37
CA TRP A 403 1.24 4.89 19.08
C TRP A 403 0.02 5.25 18.25
N THR A 404 -0.70 6.28 18.68
CA THR A 404 -1.89 6.78 17.99
C THR A 404 -1.63 8.18 17.46
N TYR A 405 -1.96 8.39 16.20
CA TYR A 405 -1.92 9.67 15.50
C TYR A 405 -3.35 10.05 15.11
N ASN A 406 -3.85 11.15 15.61
CA ASN A 406 -5.19 11.65 15.26
C ASN A 406 -5.24 12.07 13.79
N LYS A 407 -4.14 12.66 13.28
CA LYS A 407 -4.03 13.09 11.90
C LYS A 407 -2.58 13.01 11.41
N ILE A 408 -2.38 12.43 10.23
CA ILE A 408 -1.11 12.43 9.46
C ILE A 408 -1.46 12.85 8.03
N GLY A 409 -1.14 14.09 7.64
CA GLY A 409 -1.56 14.63 6.34
C GLY A 409 -3.07 14.56 6.15
N VAL A 410 -3.53 13.77 5.19
CA VAL A 410 -4.96 13.52 4.92
C VAL A 410 -5.53 12.34 5.73
N TYR A 411 -4.68 11.52 6.32
CA TYR A 411 -5.12 10.34 7.07
C TYR A 411 -5.51 10.69 8.51
N SER A 412 -6.58 10.06 9.00
CA SER A 412 -7.03 10.20 10.39
C SER A 412 -6.90 8.88 11.13
N ASN A 413 -6.68 8.96 12.45
CA ASN A 413 -6.72 7.84 13.39
C ASN A 413 -5.80 6.66 13.00
N LYS A 414 -4.53 6.96 12.67
CA LYS A 414 -3.53 5.95 12.33
C LYS A 414 -2.78 5.46 13.56
N ARG A 415 -2.45 4.16 13.57
CA ARG A 415 -1.80 3.50 14.69
C ARG A 415 -0.58 2.72 14.24
N PHE A 416 0.40 2.63 15.15
CA PHE A 416 1.61 1.85 15.00
C PHE A 416 1.77 1.00 16.24
N VAL A 417 2.01 -0.28 16.08
CA VAL A 417 2.25 -1.24 17.15
C VAL A 417 3.72 -1.64 17.12
N PHE A 418 4.44 -1.32 18.17
CA PHE A 418 5.82 -1.71 18.37
C PHE A 418 5.91 -2.76 19.47
N TYR A 419 6.82 -3.71 19.37
CA TYR A 419 7.03 -4.73 20.38
C TYR A 419 8.51 -5.02 20.59
N ASN A 420 8.86 -5.52 21.78
CA ASN A 420 10.23 -5.91 22.12
C ASN A 420 10.31 -7.45 22.23
N PRO A 421 10.66 -8.17 21.14
CA PRO A 421 10.73 -9.62 21.14
C PRO A 421 11.91 -10.17 21.93
N ASP A 422 12.99 -9.42 22.01
CA ASP A 422 14.26 -9.89 22.59
C ASP A 422 14.33 -9.66 24.12
N LEU A 423 13.38 -8.93 24.68
CA LEU A 423 13.29 -8.57 26.11
C LEU A 423 14.54 -7.83 26.65
N VAL A 424 15.41 -7.39 25.77
CA VAL A 424 16.68 -6.74 26.07
C VAL A 424 16.63 -5.30 25.60
N ASN A 425 16.94 -4.38 26.49
CA ASN A 425 17.03 -2.95 26.19
C ASN A 425 15.80 -2.36 25.48
N ASN A 426 15.95 -1.17 24.91
CA ASN A 426 14.92 -0.41 24.20
C ASN A 426 14.70 -0.86 22.74
N ALA A 427 14.99 -2.12 22.39
CA ALA A 427 14.96 -2.62 21.02
C ALA A 427 13.54 -2.99 20.55
N TYR A 428 12.67 -2.00 20.46
CA TYR A 428 11.31 -2.16 19.93
C TYR A 428 11.31 -2.17 18.40
N ARG A 429 10.62 -3.15 17.80
CA ARG A 429 10.44 -3.31 16.37
C ARG A 429 9.01 -3.02 15.97
N LEU A 430 8.79 -2.45 14.79
CA LEU A 430 7.45 -2.27 14.25
C LEU A 430 6.83 -3.64 13.94
N LEU A 431 5.69 -3.92 14.54
CA LEU A 431 4.96 -5.17 14.38
C LEU A 431 3.76 -5.02 13.44
N HIS A 432 3.08 -3.89 13.50
CA HIS A 432 1.92 -3.59 12.67
C HIS A 432 1.68 -2.09 12.57
N SER A 433 1.12 -1.66 11.44
CA SER A 433 0.50 -0.34 11.30
C SER A 433 -0.71 -0.41 10.39
N ASP A 434 -1.67 0.49 10.60
CA ASP A 434 -2.79 0.76 9.70
C ASP A 434 -2.49 1.96 8.75
N MET A 435 -1.26 2.49 8.80
CA MET A 435 -0.79 3.51 7.89
C MET A 435 -0.41 2.92 6.53
N ILE A 436 -0.84 3.55 5.44
CA ILE A 436 -0.49 3.13 4.08
C ILE A 436 1.03 3.29 3.87
N GLY A 437 1.65 2.30 3.23
CA GLY A 437 3.11 2.27 3.00
C GLY A 437 3.93 1.79 4.20
N GLU A 438 3.30 1.38 5.30
CA GLU A 438 3.96 0.78 6.45
C GLU A 438 3.60 -0.70 6.60
N LEU A 439 4.33 -1.41 7.49
CA LEU A 439 4.14 -2.85 7.72
C LEU A 439 2.71 -3.16 8.18
N LYS A 440 1.92 -3.82 7.34
CA LYS A 440 0.59 -4.29 7.68
C LYS A 440 0.63 -5.78 8.04
N ASN A 441 0.43 -6.09 9.31
CA ASN A 441 0.44 -7.45 9.82
C ASN A 441 -0.82 -7.75 10.65
N PRO A 442 -1.89 -8.31 10.07
CA PRO A 442 -3.13 -8.60 10.80
C PRO A 442 -2.96 -9.61 11.93
N ALA A 443 -1.92 -10.44 11.90
CA ALA A 443 -1.63 -11.45 12.92
C ALA A 443 -0.82 -10.89 14.11
N TRP A 444 -0.65 -9.57 14.21
CA TRP A 444 0.13 -8.95 15.28
C TRP A 444 -0.31 -9.32 16.71
N PRO A 445 -1.62 -9.50 17.03
CA PRO A 445 -2.01 -9.88 18.39
C PRO A 445 -1.53 -11.30 18.77
N GLN A 446 -1.57 -12.22 17.81
CA GLN A 446 -1.07 -13.59 18.03
C GLN A 446 0.46 -13.59 18.21
N ILE A 447 1.19 -12.69 17.55
CA ILE A 447 2.64 -12.57 17.71
C ILE A 447 2.97 -12.01 19.09
N LEU A 448 2.25 -11.00 19.59
CA LEU A 448 2.43 -10.50 20.95
C LEU A 448 2.19 -11.60 22.00
N ALA A 449 1.15 -12.40 21.83
CA ALA A 449 0.78 -13.47 22.74
C ALA A 449 1.77 -14.65 22.76
N LYS A 450 2.71 -14.76 21.80
CA LYS A 450 3.74 -15.83 21.76
C LYS A 450 4.78 -15.77 22.85
N ARG A 451 4.81 -14.75 23.70
CA ARG A 451 5.75 -14.69 24.83
C ARG A 451 5.62 -15.89 25.75
N ASN A 452 4.42 -16.39 25.97
CA ASN A 452 4.15 -17.63 26.66
C ASN A 452 3.95 -18.76 25.65
N THR A 453 5.03 -19.36 25.22
CA THR A 453 4.99 -20.63 24.51
C THR A 453 4.40 -21.69 25.43
N TYR A 454 3.33 -22.35 24.96
CA TYR A 454 2.73 -23.55 25.55
C TYR A 454 1.72 -23.35 26.68
N ASN A 455 0.55 -22.94 26.29
CA ASN A 455 -0.67 -23.53 26.82
C ASN A 455 -1.58 -23.92 25.64
N GLY A 456 -1.03 -24.62 24.65
CA GLY A 456 -1.83 -25.38 23.71
C GLY A 456 -2.53 -26.48 24.52
N ASN A 457 -3.84 -26.36 24.70
CA ASN A 457 -4.66 -27.46 25.09
C ASN A 457 -4.45 -28.54 24.03
N VAL A 458 -3.88 -29.68 24.39
CA VAL A 458 -3.59 -30.81 23.49
C VAL A 458 -4.86 -31.23 22.74
N ASP A 459 -6.04 -30.95 23.32
CA ASP A 459 -7.36 -31.29 22.78
C ASP A 459 -7.92 -30.24 21.79
N ASN A 460 -7.32 -29.05 21.66
CA ASN A 460 -7.78 -28.03 20.73
C ASN A 460 -6.63 -27.13 20.23
N PRO A 461 -5.81 -27.58 19.25
CA PRO A 461 -4.66 -26.84 18.75
C PRO A 461 -5.03 -25.56 17.95
N ASN A 462 -6.32 -25.34 17.64
CA ASN A 462 -6.82 -24.22 16.84
C ASN A 462 -7.48 -23.09 17.67
N GLN A 463 -7.40 -23.11 18.99
CA GLN A 463 -7.82 -21.96 19.79
C GLN A 463 -6.83 -20.82 19.57
N ASN A 464 -7.21 -19.88 18.71
CA ASN A 464 -6.61 -18.55 18.62
C ASN A 464 -6.86 -17.82 19.94
N ASN A 465 -5.92 -17.91 20.88
CA ASN A 465 -5.96 -17.19 22.15
C ASN A 465 -5.67 -15.69 21.94
N ILE A 466 -6.53 -15.00 21.20
CA ILE A 466 -6.49 -13.54 21.04
C ILE A 466 -6.98 -12.87 22.33
N ASN A 467 -7.86 -13.53 23.08
CA ASN A 467 -8.39 -13.08 24.37
C ASN A 467 -7.90 -14.05 25.47
N HIS A 468 -6.70 -13.85 25.97
CA HIS A 468 -6.15 -14.60 27.09
C HIS A 468 -6.08 -13.70 28.33
N TRP A 469 -6.11 -14.33 29.49
CA TRP A 469 -6.04 -13.62 30.77
C TRP A 469 -4.77 -12.76 30.84
N GLY A 470 -4.93 -11.42 31.02
CA GLY A 470 -3.85 -10.46 31.08
C GLY A 470 -3.38 -9.88 29.73
N GLY A 471 -4.00 -10.25 28.60
CA GLY A 471 -3.78 -9.64 27.30
C GLY A 471 -4.82 -8.56 27.02
N ASP A 472 -4.40 -7.31 26.83
CA ASP A 472 -5.27 -6.16 26.57
C ASP A 472 -4.92 -5.39 25.29
N SER A 473 -3.97 -5.91 24.49
CA SER A 473 -3.45 -5.24 23.30
C SER A 473 -4.53 -4.95 22.24
N ASN A 474 -5.45 -5.87 22.00
CA ASN A 474 -6.57 -5.67 21.08
C ASN A 474 -7.54 -4.59 21.53
N ASP A 475 -7.84 -4.56 22.82
CA ASP A 475 -8.76 -3.57 23.40
C ASP A 475 -8.13 -2.18 23.36
N LEU A 476 -6.86 -2.05 23.70
CA LEU A 476 -6.10 -0.81 23.59
C LEU A 476 -5.96 -0.31 22.14
N PHE A 477 -5.83 -1.22 21.17
CA PHE A 477 -5.77 -0.84 19.76
C PHE A 477 -7.12 -0.31 19.24
N ARG A 478 -8.25 -0.78 19.79
CA ARG A 478 -9.60 -0.40 19.35
C ARG A 478 -10.19 0.80 20.09
N GLN A 479 -9.56 1.23 21.15
CA GLN A 479 -10.08 2.23 22.10
C GLN A 479 -10.17 3.66 21.54
N TYR A 480 -10.14 3.89 20.22
CA TYR A 480 -10.41 5.25 19.67
C TYR A 480 -10.82 5.17 18.19
#